data_945b6c116d4b09fb19a74a245f83b0e1
#
_entry.id   945b6c116d4b09fb19a74a245f83b0e1
#
_cell.length_a   1.000
_cell.length_b   1.000
_cell.length_c   1.000
_cell.angle_alpha   90.00
_cell.angle_beta   90.00
_cell.angle_gamma   90.00
#
_symmetry.space_group_name_H-M   'P 1'
#
loop_
_entity.id
_entity.type
_entity.pdbx_description
1 polymer ?
#
loop_
_entity_poly.entity_id
_entity_poly.type
_entity_poly.pdbx_seq_one_letter_code
_entity_poly.pdbx_strand_id
1 'polypeptide(L)'
;MLNECKYADLLDDDVFKLVFGRESTKDVMIEFLNQMITDRNIVDLEFLDKEMHPVERDLKGSVYDMFCKTDDGSRIIVEVQRRKQPFYPERAIYYSTFQIQRQVEAGAEYYDFLPVYVVNILNFAMDGNTDHSEVKSVYRLYNEKNHSLLTDRVTFIFLELGKFNKTLDELDGNVLEGMCFCFKNMTTLAERPDILRHKVFEKIFEVTELLNMDDVTRFKILGNMTTERDLRNQMRYAIETATAEGLAKGVAQGLEQGLAEGRAKGEAEGWAKGEAEGRAEGRAEGRAEGERAKACEIAAKLMAAGMSKEEVAEIVGIGEEEIQ
;
A
#
# COMPACT_ATOMS: atom_id res chain seq x y z
N MET A 1 28.72 2.06 -18.98
CA MET A 1 28.75 0.66 -19.43
C MET A 1 27.42 0.07 -19.05
N LEU A 2 26.56 -0.21 -20.00
CA LEU A 2 25.36 -1.02 -19.81
C LEU A 2 25.88 -2.38 -19.33
N ASN A 3 25.60 -2.78 -18.09
CA ASN A 3 25.69 -4.18 -17.70
C ASN A 3 24.70 -4.89 -18.64
N GLU A 4 25.21 -5.56 -19.65
CA GLU A 4 24.43 -6.34 -20.57
C GLU A 4 23.83 -7.49 -19.75
N CYS A 5 22.54 -7.37 -19.42
CA CYS A 5 21.80 -8.47 -18.83
C CYS A 5 21.91 -9.65 -19.79
N LYS A 6 22.27 -10.82 -19.30
CA LYS A 6 22.33 -12.03 -20.13
C LYS A 6 20.93 -12.49 -20.51
N TYR A 7 19.99 -12.37 -19.62
CA TYR A 7 18.61 -12.84 -19.76
C TYR A 7 17.62 -11.67 -19.76
N ALA A 8 16.56 -11.83 -20.54
CA ALA A 8 15.46 -10.88 -20.63
C ALA A 8 14.52 -10.97 -19.39
N ASP A 9 13.81 -9.88 -19.13
CA ASP A 9 12.84 -9.79 -18.02
C ASP A 9 11.55 -10.56 -18.36
N LEU A 10 11.23 -11.60 -17.60
CA LEU A 10 10.03 -12.42 -17.78
C LEU A 10 8.71 -11.66 -17.64
N LEU A 11 8.73 -10.49 -16.98
CA LEU A 11 7.56 -9.63 -16.86
C LEU A 11 7.38 -8.68 -18.05
N ASP A 12 8.32 -8.67 -19.01
CA ASP A 12 8.13 -7.97 -20.28
C ASP A 12 7.08 -8.70 -21.11
N ASP A 13 6.13 -7.97 -21.68
CA ASP A 13 4.99 -8.53 -22.42
C ASP A 13 5.44 -9.40 -23.62
N ASP A 14 6.46 -8.96 -24.34
CA ASP A 14 7.00 -9.71 -25.47
C ASP A 14 7.77 -10.96 -25.00
N VAL A 15 8.54 -10.85 -23.92
CA VAL A 15 9.28 -11.98 -23.32
C VAL A 15 8.31 -12.99 -22.72
N PHE A 16 7.28 -12.54 -22.02
CA PHE A 16 6.25 -13.40 -21.47
C PHE A 16 5.59 -14.25 -22.58
N LYS A 17 5.21 -13.62 -23.69
CA LYS A 17 4.66 -14.31 -24.87
C LYS A 17 5.65 -15.27 -25.52
N LEU A 18 6.95 -14.94 -25.53
CA LEU A 18 7.97 -15.85 -26.03
C LEU A 18 8.11 -17.12 -25.21
N VAL A 19 8.08 -16.98 -23.89
CA VAL A 19 8.30 -18.09 -22.93
C VAL A 19 7.04 -18.90 -22.71
N PHE A 20 5.88 -18.27 -22.59
CA PHE A 20 4.63 -18.93 -22.18
C PHE A 20 3.57 -19.04 -23.28
N GLY A 21 3.72 -18.36 -24.43
CA GLY A 21 2.68 -18.22 -25.44
C GLY A 21 2.97 -18.84 -26.81
N ARG A 22 3.98 -19.68 -26.94
CA ARG A 22 4.33 -20.33 -28.20
C ARG A 22 4.09 -21.84 -28.14
N GLU A 23 3.76 -22.46 -29.28
CA GLU A 23 3.67 -23.91 -29.38
C GLU A 23 4.99 -24.62 -29.01
N SER A 24 6.13 -24.02 -29.33
CA SER A 24 7.47 -24.57 -29.00
C SER A 24 7.75 -24.56 -27.48
N THR A 25 7.04 -23.75 -26.70
CA THR A 25 7.19 -23.59 -25.24
C THR A 25 5.91 -23.91 -24.48
N LYS A 26 4.95 -24.58 -25.12
CA LYS A 26 3.66 -24.98 -24.53
C LYS A 26 3.82 -25.75 -23.22
N ASP A 27 4.82 -26.60 -23.14
CA ASP A 27 5.16 -27.36 -21.92
C ASP A 27 5.53 -26.45 -20.73
N VAL A 28 6.17 -25.31 -20.98
CA VAL A 28 6.45 -24.30 -19.92
C VAL A 28 5.15 -23.71 -19.40
N MET A 29 4.22 -23.38 -20.29
CA MET A 29 2.90 -22.87 -19.91
C MET A 29 2.08 -23.90 -19.14
N ILE A 30 2.06 -25.14 -19.61
CA ILE A 30 1.37 -26.25 -18.91
C ILE A 30 1.93 -26.43 -17.51
N GLU A 31 3.24 -26.49 -17.36
CA GLU A 31 3.88 -26.62 -16.04
C GLU A 31 3.51 -25.45 -15.12
N PHE A 32 3.61 -24.21 -15.63
CA PHE A 32 3.22 -23.03 -14.88
C PHE A 32 1.76 -23.10 -14.43
N LEU A 33 0.84 -23.43 -15.32
CA LEU A 33 -0.58 -23.51 -14.99
C LEU A 33 -0.87 -24.63 -13.99
N ASN A 34 -0.19 -25.76 -14.04
CA ASN A 34 -0.32 -26.85 -13.07
C ASN A 34 0.21 -26.45 -11.67
N GLN A 35 1.15 -25.51 -11.58
CA GLN A 35 1.55 -24.89 -10.30
C GLN A 35 0.49 -23.91 -9.78
N MET A 36 -0.24 -23.27 -10.67
CA MET A 36 -1.27 -22.29 -10.32
C MET A 36 -2.62 -22.93 -10.00
N ILE A 37 -3.08 -23.86 -10.85
CA ILE A 37 -4.38 -24.54 -10.80
C ILE A 37 -4.16 -25.95 -10.23
N THR A 38 -4.51 -26.15 -8.96
CA THR A 38 -4.21 -27.38 -8.24
C THR A 38 -5.38 -28.36 -8.12
N ASP A 39 -6.57 -27.97 -8.58
CA ASP A 39 -7.78 -28.80 -8.55
C ASP A 39 -7.97 -29.66 -9.80
N ARG A 40 -7.06 -29.55 -10.77
CA ARG A 40 -7.02 -30.37 -11.98
C ARG A 40 -5.59 -30.49 -12.50
N ASN A 41 -5.39 -31.46 -13.39
CA ASN A 41 -4.13 -31.66 -14.06
C ASN A 41 -4.28 -31.35 -15.55
N ILE A 42 -3.59 -30.30 -16.01
CA ILE A 42 -3.60 -29.86 -17.41
C ILE A 42 -2.54 -30.66 -18.14
N VAL A 43 -2.95 -31.41 -19.16
CA VAL A 43 -2.06 -32.25 -19.99
C VAL A 43 -1.80 -31.65 -21.36
N ASP A 44 -2.74 -30.84 -21.87
CA ASP A 44 -2.60 -30.09 -23.11
C ASP A 44 -3.41 -28.80 -23.08
N LEU A 45 -3.05 -27.86 -23.95
CA LEU A 45 -3.78 -26.61 -24.14
C LEU A 45 -3.67 -26.10 -25.58
N GLU A 46 -4.64 -25.31 -25.98
CA GLU A 46 -4.71 -24.59 -27.23
C GLU A 46 -4.64 -23.07 -26.94
N PHE A 47 -3.69 -22.35 -27.56
CA PHE A 47 -3.67 -20.89 -27.50
C PHE A 47 -4.76 -20.31 -28.39
N LEU A 48 -5.58 -19.41 -27.82
CA LEU A 48 -6.71 -18.79 -28.49
C LEU A 48 -6.45 -17.29 -28.73
N ASP A 49 -7.30 -16.70 -29.60
CA ASP A 49 -7.25 -15.26 -29.84
C ASP A 49 -7.56 -14.51 -28.53
N LYS A 50 -6.66 -13.60 -28.19
CA LYS A 50 -6.69 -12.81 -26.95
C LYS A 50 -7.54 -11.54 -27.05
N GLU A 51 -7.91 -11.12 -28.27
CA GLU A 51 -8.72 -9.93 -28.47
C GLU A 51 -10.22 -10.24 -28.30
N MET A 52 -10.83 -9.63 -27.30
CA MET A 52 -12.24 -9.81 -26.99
C MET A 52 -13.01 -8.55 -27.32
N HIS A 53 -13.83 -8.63 -28.38
CA HIS A 53 -14.76 -7.56 -28.74
C HIS A 53 -16.08 -7.77 -28.00
N PRO A 54 -16.65 -6.72 -27.39
CA PRO A 54 -17.95 -6.81 -26.76
C PRO A 54 -19.04 -7.05 -27.82
N VAL A 55 -20.15 -7.68 -27.39
CA VAL A 55 -21.31 -7.90 -28.24
C VAL A 55 -21.95 -6.57 -28.64
N GLU A 56 -21.93 -5.59 -27.74
CA GLU A 56 -22.39 -4.21 -27.98
C GLU A 56 -21.20 -3.28 -28.22
N ARG A 57 -21.30 -2.45 -29.28
CA ARG A 57 -20.18 -1.58 -29.72
C ARG A 57 -19.76 -0.54 -28.69
N ASP A 58 -20.62 -0.17 -27.75
CA ASP A 58 -20.37 0.86 -26.75
C ASP A 58 -19.74 0.31 -25.47
N LEU A 59 -19.57 -1.01 -25.35
CA LEU A 59 -18.90 -1.63 -24.22
C LEU A 59 -17.39 -1.71 -24.42
N LYS A 60 -16.65 -1.61 -23.31
CA LYS A 60 -15.20 -1.74 -23.32
C LYS A 60 -14.80 -3.19 -23.64
N GLY A 61 -14.08 -3.40 -24.75
CA GLY A 61 -13.44 -4.68 -25.05
C GLY A 61 -12.31 -5.01 -24.07
N SER A 62 -11.81 -6.23 -24.15
CA SER A 62 -10.63 -6.65 -23.40
C SER A 62 -9.60 -7.29 -24.32
N VAL A 63 -8.33 -7.07 -23.99
CA VAL A 63 -7.20 -7.75 -24.62
C VAL A 63 -6.47 -8.45 -23.50
N TYR A 64 -6.39 -9.76 -23.56
CA TYR A 64 -5.66 -10.57 -22.59
C TYR A 64 -4.17 -10.62 -22.94
N ASP A 65 -3.30 -10.74 -21.96
CA ASP A 65 -1.90 -11.03 -22.24
C ASP A 65 -1.80 -12.42 -22.86
N MET A 66 -2.56 -13.40 -22.32
CA MET A 66 -2.66 -14.72 -22.90
C MET A 66 -4.03 -15.35 -22.61
N PHE A 67 -4.52 -16.13 -23.57
CA PHE A 67 -5.75 -16.87 -23.45
C PHE A 67 -5.62 -18.27 -24.03
N CYS A 68 -6.00 -19.29 -23.27
CA CYS A 68 -5.93 -20.66 -23.72
C CYS A 68 -7.14 -21.49 -23.27
N LYS A 69 -7.33 -22.61 -23.94
CA LYS A 69 -8.32 -23.64 -23.65
C LYS A 69 -7.60 -24.93 -23.38
N THR A 70 -7.94 -25.61 -22.32
CA THR A 70 -7.40 -26.92 -21.95
C THR A 70 -8.12 -28.06 -22.69
N ASP A 71 -7.55 -29.24 -22.60
CA ASP A 71 -8.10 -30.50 -23.16
C ASP A 71 -9.52 -30.81 -22.64
N ASP A 72 -9.85 -30.48 -21.39
CA ASP A 72 -11.20 -30.61 -20.82
C ASP A 72 -12.14 -29.45 -21.21
N GLY A 73 -11.67 -28.50 -22.01
CA GLY A 73 -12.44 -27.36 -22.49
C GLY A 73 -12.47 -26.15 -21.55
N SER A 74 -11.83 -26.23 -20.39
CA SER A 74 -11.73 -25.06 -19.47
C SER A 74 -11.05 -23.89 -20.14
N ARG A 75 -11.45 -22.66 -19.78
CA ARG A 75 -10.93 -21.42 -20.30
C ARG A 75 -9.98 -20.79 -19.29
N ILE A 76 -8.76 -20.44 -19.74
CA ILE A 76 -7.75 -19.85 -18.88
C ILE A 76 -7.30 -18.52 -19.46
N ILE A 77 -7.52 -17.46 -18.72
CA ILE A 77 -6.97 -16.11 -18.97
C ILE A 77 -5.73 -15.96 -18.11
N VAL A 78 -4.64 -15.51 -18.68
CA VAL A 78 -3.43 -15.15 -17.93
C VAL A 78 -3.11 -13.68 -18.16
N GLU A 79 -2.90 -12.95 -17.07
CA GLU A 79 -2.59 -11.52 -17.04
C GLU A 79 -1.31 -11.28 -16.26
N VAL A 80 -0.44 -10.42 -16.79
CA VAL A 80 0.81 -9.99 -16.15
C VAL A 80 0.75 -8.50 -15.86
N GLN A 81 0.94 -8.11 -14.60
CA GLN A 81 0.87 -6.72 -14.19
C GLN A 81 2.14 -6.28 -13.47
N ARG A 82 2.90 -5.40 -14.10
CA ARG A 82 4.13 -4.84 -13.54
C ARG A 82 3.89 -3.78 -12.48
N ARG A 83 2.79 -3.03 -12.61
CA ARG A 83 2.49 -1.85 -11.79
C ARG A 83 1.10 -1.97 -11.19
N LYS A 84 0.99 -1.52 -9.96
CA LYS A 84 -0.28 -1.43 -9.27
C LYS A 84 -1.24 -0.52 -10.02
N GLN A 85 -2.45 -1.00 -10.24
CA GLN A 85 -3.52 -0.25 -10.88
C GLN A 85 -4.75 -0.25 -9.98
N PRO A 86 -5.46 0.89 -9.87
CA PRO A 86 -6.75 0.92 -9.19
C PRO A 86 -7.74 -0.08 -9.81
N PHE A 87 -8.60 -0.66 -8.99
CA PHE A 87 -9.69 -1.55 -9.43
C PHE A 87 -9.22 -2.78 -10.22
N TYR A 88 -8.04 -3.30 -9.88
CA TYR A 88 -7.50 -4.46 -10.60
C TYR A 88 -8.32 -5.75 -10.36
N PRO A 89 -8.78 -6.07 -9.14
CA PRO A 89 -9.66 -7.22 -8.90
C PRO A 89 -10.96 -7.14 -9.71
N GLU A 90 -11.57 -5.96 -9.80
CA GLU A 90 -12.79 -5.72 -10.60
C GLU A 90 -12.53 -5.93 -12.09
N ARG A 91 -11.34 -5.57 -12.57
CA ARG A 91 -10.93 -5.84 -13.96
C ARG A 91 -10.82 -7.34 -14.22
N ALA A 92 -10.24 -8.11 -13.31
CA ALA A 92 -10.14 -9.56 -13.45
C ALA A 92 -11.53 -10.21 -13.51
N ILE A 93 -12.47 -9.75 -12.67
CA ILE A 93 -13.87 -10.20 -12.71
C ILE A 93 -14.50 -9.83 -14.06
N TYR A 94 -14.36 -8.60 -14.51
CA TYR A 94 -14.88 -8.14 -15.80
C TYR A 94 -14.36 -8.99 -16.96
N TYR A 95 -13.07 -9.31 -16.98
CA TYR A 95 -12.45 -10.16 -18.01
C TYR A 95 -13.04 -11.58 -18.05
N SER A 96 -13.37 -12.16 -16.90
CA SER A 96 -13.99 -13.49 -16.85
C SER A 96 -15.37 -13.53 -17.51
N THR A 97 -16.12 -12.42 -17.48
CA THR A 97 -17.50 -12.38 -18.03
C THR A 97 -17.55 -12.64 -19.53
N PHE A 98 -16.52 -12.20 -20.29
CA PHE A 98 -16.47 -12.46 -21.73
C PHE A 98 -16.37 -13.97 -22.04
N GLN A 99 -15.62 -14.70 -21.22
CA GLN A 99 -15.44 -16.14 -21.41
C GLN A 99 -16.65 -16.94 -20.96
N ILE A 100 -17.42 -16.43 -19.99
CA ILE A 100 -18.69 -17.01 -19.58
C ILE A 100 -19.73 -16.80 -20.68
N GLN A 101 -19.91 -15.54 -21.15
CA GLN A 101 -20.90 -15.20 -22.17
C GLN A 101 -20.70 -15.95 -23.50
N ARG A 102 -19.44 -16.14 -23.92
CA ARG A 102 -19.14 -16.82 -25.19
C ARG A 102 -19.35 -18.34 -25.17
N GLN A 103 -19.58 -18.92 -24.02
CA GLN A 103 -19.87 -20.36 -23.89
C GLN A 103 -21.37 -20.66 -23.89
N VAL A 104 -22.22 -19.64 -23.74
CA VAL A 104 -23.67 -19.79 -23.71
C VAL A 104 -24.25 -19.17 -24.98
N GLU A 105 -24.85 -19.98 -25.84
CA GLU A 105 -25.47 -19.52 -27.08
C GLU A 105 -26.79 -18.76 -26.81
N ALA A 106 -27.12 -17.83 -27.67
CA ALA A 106 -28.39 -17.11 -27.60
C ALA A 106 -29.56 -18.09 -27.78
N GLY A 107 -30.47 -18.13 -26.81
CA GLY A 107 -31.60 -19.05 -26.82
C GLY A 107 -31.32 -20.43 -26.24
N ALA A 108 -30.12 -20.66 -25.65
CA ALA A 108 -29.84 -21.90 -24.95
C ALA A 108 -30.77 -22.09 -23.74
N GLU A 109 -31.28 -23.31 -23.56
CA GLU A 109 -32.18 -23.67 -22.46
C GLU A 109 -31.41 -23.72 -21.11
N TYR A 110 -30.10 -24.00 -21.15
CA TYR A 110 -29.27 -24.23 -19.98
C TYR A 110 -28.02 -23.34 -20.00
N TYR A 111 -27.60 -22.87 -18.82
CA TYR A 111 -26.38 -22.10 -18.63
C TYR A 111 -25.21 -23.02 -18.23
N ASP A 112 -24.94 -24.05 -19.01
CA ASP A 112 -23.85 -25.00 -18.75
C ASP A 112 -22.56 -24.52 -19.46
N PHE A 113 -21.77 -23.73 -18.76
CA PHE A 113 -20.47 -23.29 -19.23
C PHE A 113 -19.33 -24.01 -18.48
N LEU A 114 -18.26 -24.27 -19.21
CA LEU A 114 -17.06 -24.90 -18.66
C LEU A 114 -16.28 -23.92 -17.77
N PRO A 115 -15.44 -24.40 -16.84
CA PRO A 115 -14.71 -23.56 -15.92
C PRO A 115 -13.88 -22.47 -16.60
N VAL A 116 -13.87 -21.30 -15.95
CA VAL A 116 -13.09 -20.13 -16.33
C VAL A 116 -12.11 -19.80 -15.20
N TYR A 117 -10.83 -19.85 -15.49
CA TYR A 117 -9.76 -19.47 -14.59
C TYR A 117 -9.17 -18.13 -15.03
N VAL A 118 -8.97 -17.22 -14.11
CA VAL A 118 -8.24 -15.96 -14.33
C VAL A 118 -7.00 -15.98 -13.47
N VAL A 119 -5.85 -16.20 -14.10
CA VAL A 119 -4.54 -16.27 -13.45
C VAL A 119 -3.85 -14.92 -13.61
N ASN A 120 -3.53 -14.30 -12.49
CA ASN A 120 -2.95 -12.97 -12.45
C ASN A 120 -1.56 -13.02 -11.83
N ILE A 121 -0.54 -12.57 -12.56
CA ILE A 121 0.85 -12.46 -12.10
C ILE A 121 1.11 -11.00 -11.79
N LEU A 122 1.28 -10.66 -10.50
CA LEU A 122 1.40 -9.29 -10.02
C LEU A 122 2.81 -9.03 -9.48
N ASN A 123 3.51 -8.04 -10.03
CA ASN A 123 4.82 -7.61 -9.49
C ASN A 123 4.69 -6.73 -8.23
N PHE A 124 3.58 -6.81 -7.54
CA PHE A 124 3.26 -6.07 -6.31
C PHE A 124 2.35 -6.92 -5.42
N ALA A 125 2.15 -6.49 -4.18
CA ALA A 125 1.12 -7.03 -3.29
C ALA A 125 -0.18 -6.24 -3.45
N MET A 126 -1.32 -6.94 -3.42
CA MET A 126 -2.65 -6.30 -3.47
C MET A 126 -2.97 -5.59 -2.14
N ASP A 127 -3.78 -4.53 -2.23
CA ASP A 127 -4.32 -3.87 -1.04
C ASP A 127 -5.36 -4.77 -0.35
N GLY A 128 -5.41 -4.70 0.98
CA GLY A 128 -6.40 -5.42 1.78
C GLY A 128 -6.07 -6.90 2.07
N ASN A 129 -5.10 -7.50 1.37
CA ASN A 129 -4.60 -8.82 1.71
C ASN A 129 -3.48 -8.68 2.75
N THR A 130 -3.83 -8.82 4.03
CA THR A 130 -2.90 -8.68 5.16
C THR A 130 -2.04 -9.92 5.41
N ASP A 131 -2.37 -11.04 4.78
CA ASP A 131 -1.53 -12.23 4.84
C ASP A 131 -0.35 -12.09 3.86
N HIS A 132 0.80 -11.76 4.41
CA HIS A 132 2.06 -11.65 3.67
C HIS A 132 2.80 -12.97 3.54
N SER A 133 2.30 -14.07 4.13
CA SER A 133 2.94 -15.38 4.09
C SER A 133 2.67 -16.13 2.79
N GLU A 134 1.51 -15.91 2.17
CA GLU A 134 1.11 -16.59 0.95
C GLU A 134 1.33 -15.73 -0.29
N VAL A 135 2.19 -16.21 -1.19
CA VAL A 135 2.46 -15.58 -2.49
C VAL A 135 1.33 -15.85 -3.49
N LYS A 136 0.67 -17.01 -3.37
CA LYS A 136 -0.45 -17.43 -4.24
C LYS A 136 -1.76 -17.42 -3.46
N SER A 137 -2.75 -16.68 -3.95
CA SER A 137 -4.10 -16.62 -3.38
C SER A 137 -5.13 -17.12 -4.40
N VAL A 138 -6.10 -17.90 -3.93
CA VAL A 138 -7.18 -18.47 -4.78
C VAL A 138 -8.52 -17.97 -4.27
N TYR A 139 -9.31 -17.35 -5.14
CA TYR A 139 -10.62 -16.82 -4.81
C TYR A 139 -11.71 -17.54 -5.61
N ARG A 140 -12.78 -17.91 -4.90
CA ARG A 140 -13.99 -18.54 -5.44
C ARG A 140 -15.23 -17.96 -4.78
N LEU A 141 -16.39 -18.27 -5.32
CA LEU A 141 -17.67 -17.81 -4.77
C LEU A 141 -18.17 -18.75 -3.68
N TYR A 142 -18.25 -18.25 -2.46
CA TYR A 142 -18.70 -19.01 -1.28
C TYR A 142 -19.88 -18.33 -0.58
N ASN A 143 -20.70 -19.15 0.09
CA ASN A 143 -21.67 -18.65 1.04
C ASN A 143 -20.96 -18.03 2.25
N GLU A 144 -21.34 -16.78 2.60
CA GLU A 144 -20.67 -16.02 3.66
C GLU A 144 -20.78 -16.68 5.04
N LYS A 145 -21.88 -17.38 5.32
CA LYS A 145 -22.14 -17.95 6.66
C LYS A 145 -21.55 -19.33 6.89
N ASN A 146 -21.72 -20.22 5.90
CA ASN A 146 -21.36 -21.64 6.07
C ASN A 146 -20.17 -22.07 5.19
N HIS A 147 -19.59 -21.14 4.42
CA HIS A 147 -18.47 -21.35 3.51
C HIS A 147 -18.68 -22.47 2.49
N SER A 148 -19.95 -22.79 2.16
CA SER A 148 -20.22 -23.72 1.07
C SER A 148 -19.91 -23.07 -0.27
N LEU A 149 -19.25 -23.80 -1.16
CA LEU A 149 -18.93 -23.36 -2.52
C LEU A 149 -20.23 -23.20 -3.32
N LEU A 150 -20.44 -22.03 -3.94
CA LEU A 150 -21.59 -21.79 -4.82
C LEU A 150 -21.43 -22.53 -6.15
N THR A 151 -20.26 -22.43 -6.74
CA THR A 151 -19.89 -23.07 -8.01
C THR A 151 -18.37 -23.14 -8.15
N ASP A 152 -17.86 -24.13 -8.82
CA ASP A 152 -16.45 -24.28 -9.20
C ASP A 152 -16.14 -23.71 -10.60
N ARG A 153 -17.14 -23.12 -11.26
CA ARG A 153 -17.03 -22.66 -12.66
C ARG A 153 -16.23 -21.38 -12.84
N VAL A 154 -15.97 -20.61 -11.78
CA VAL A 154 -15.18 -19.36 -11.88
C VAL A 154 -14.17 -19.34 -10.74
N THR A 155 -12.88 -19.23 -11.10
CA THR A 155 -11.79 -19.17 -10.13
C THR A 155 -10.82 -18.06 -10.52
N PHE A 156 -10.46 -17.22 -9.53
CA PHE A 156 -9.44 -16.19 -9.70
C PHE A 156 -8.22 -16.60 -8.89
N ILE A 157 -7.04 -16.55 -9.51
CA ILE A 157 -5.76 -16.90 -8.89
C ILE A 157 -4.83 -15.71 -9.03
N PHE A 158 -4.25 -15.28 -7.91
CA PHE A 158 -3.31 -14.19 -7.87
C PHE A 158 -1.97 -14.68 -7.36
N LEU A 159 -0.93 -14.50 -8.17
CA LEU A 159 0.46 -14.70 -7.80
C LEU A 159 1.08 -13.34 -7.51
N GLU A 160 1.22 -13.01 -6.23
CA GLU A 160 1.67 -11.71 -5.74
C GLU A 160 3.19 -11.72 -5.52
N LEU A 161 3.98 -11.51 -6.58
CA LEU A 161 5.44 -11.50 -6.51
C LEU A 161 6.00 -10.45 -5.53
N GLY A 162 5.22 -9.39 -5.25
CA GLY A 162 5.58 -8.41 -4.24
C GLY A 162 5.74 -8.99 -2.83
N LYS A 163 5.12 -10.14 -2.55
CA LYS A 163 5.23 -10.88 -1.29
C LYS A 163 6.38 -11.91 -1.28
N PHE A 164 6.90 -12.28 -2.45
CA PHE A 164 7.99 -13.24 -2.57
C PHE A 164 9.33 -12.57 -2.30
N ASN A 165 10.00 -12.92 -1.19
CA ASN A 165 11.25 -12.30 -0.76
C ASN A 165 12.38 -13.31 -0.56
N LYS A 166 12.19 -14.58 -0.96
CA LYS A 166 13.23 -15.60 -0.84
C LYS A 166 14.44 -15.28 -1.71
N THR A 167 15.61 -15.43 -1.13
CA THR A 167 16.89 -15.44 -1.84
C THR A 167 17.14 -16.79 -2.50
N LEU A 168 18.17 -16.88 -3.33
CA LEU A 168 18.53 -18.14 -4.01
C LEU A 168 18.80 -19.29 -3.03
N ASP A 169 19.47 -18.99 -1.91
CA ASP A 169 19.85 -19.98 -0.89
C ASP A 169 18.66 -20.46 -0.03
N GLU A 170 17.56 -19.73 -0.08
CA GLU A 170 16.32 -20.08 0.64
C GLU A 170 15.33 -20.89 -0.21
N LEU A 171 15.65 -21.12 -1.49
CA LEU A 171 14.82 -21.97 -2.35
C LEU A 171 15.01 -23.45 -1.95
N ASP A 172 13.92 -24.19 -1.94
CA ASP A 172 13.90 -25.64 -1.63
C ASP A 172 13.80 -26.55 -2.87
N GLY A 173 13.84 -25.97 -4.06
CA GLY A 173 13.65 -26.68 -5.34
C GLY A 173 12.19 -26.81 -5.78
N ASN A 174 11.25 -26.20 -5.05
CA ASN A 174 9.85 -26.10 -5.48
C ASN A 174 9.74 -25.31 -6.79
N VAL A 175 8.97 -25.84 -7.75
CA VAL A 175 8.87 -25.27 -9.09
C VAL A 175 8.22 -23.88 -9.06
N LEU A 176 7.15 -23.70 -8.29
CA LEU A 176 6.48 -22.40 -8.17
C LEU A 176 7.40 -21.34 -7.56
N GLU A 177 8.14 -21.67 -6.51
CA GLU A 177 9.11 -20.75 -5.91
C GLU A 177 10.24 -20.40 -6.89
N GLY A 178 10.74 -21.40 -7.61
CA GLY A 178 11.73 -21.18 -8.68
C GLY A 178 11.21 -20.26 -9.77
N MET A 179 9.94 -20.40 -10.18
CA MET A 179 9.30 -19.49 -11.15
C MET A 179 9.16 -18.07 -10.57
N CYS A 180 8.71 -17.91 -9.31
CA CYS A 180 8.65 -16.62 -8.65
C CYS A 180 10.03 -15.95 -8.58
N PHE A 181 11.07 -16.73 -8.28
CA PHE A 181 12.44 -16.23 -8.28
C PHE A 181 12.88 -15.75 -9.66
N CYS A 182 12.60 -16.53 -10.72
CA CYS A 182 12.89 -16.14 -12.10
C CYS A 182 12.15 -14.88 -12.51
N PHE A 183 10.86 -14.76 -12.21
CA PHE A 183 10.09 -13.54 -12.50
C PHE A 183 10.70 -12.28 -11.87
N LYS A 184 11.30 -12.40 -10.70
CA LYS A 184 11.88 -11.23 -9.98
C LYS A 184 13.33 -10.96 -10.35
N ASN A 185 14.12 -11.97 -10.64
CA ASN A 185 15.58 -11.86 -10.63
C ASN A 185 16.24 -12.22 -11.97
N MET A 186 15.50 -12.61 -13.01
CA MET A 186 16.04 -13.13 -14.27
C MET A 186 17.13 -12.23 -14.87
N THR A 187 16.92 -10.93 -14.89
CA THR A 187 17.85 -9.94 -15.46
C THR A 187 19.16 -9.77 -14.67
N THR A 188 19.23 -10.30 -13.44
CA THR A 188 20.43 -10.20 -12.59
C THR A 188 21.30 -11.45 -12.65
N LEU A 189 20.80 -12.51 -13.27
CA LEU A 189 21.47 -13.81 -13.32
C LEU A 189 22.52 -13.84 -14.44
N ALA A 190 23.69 -14.40 -14.13
CA ALA A 190 24.74 -14.69 -15.10
C ALA A 190 24.61 -16.09 -15.73
N GLU A 191 24.01 -17.02 -14.99
CA GLU A 191 23.78 -18.40 -15.40
C GLU A 191 22.57 -18.98 -14.64
N ARG A 192 22.07 -20.15 -15.09
CA ARG A 192 21.00 -20.85 -14.41
C ARG A 192 21.53 -21.44 -13.09
N PRO A 193 20.94 -21.07 -11.93
CA PRO A 193 21.32 -21.64 -10.65
C PRO A 193 21.03 -23.16 -10.58
N ASP A 194 21.94 -23.90 -9.94
CA ASP A 194 21.82 -25.36 -9.80
C ASP A 194 20.55 -25.83 -9.07
N ILE A 195 19.97 -24.99 -8.21
CA ILE A 195 18.73 -25.31 -7.50
C ILE A 195 17.52 -25.38 -8.46
N LEU A 196 17.57 -24.67 -9.60
CA LEU A 196 16.53 -24.65 -10.61
C LEU A 196 16.73 -25.83 -11.61
N ARG A 197 16.57 -27.07 -11.09
CA ARG A 197 16.87 -28.32 -11.85
C ARG A 197 15.71 -28.82 -12.69
N HIS A 198 14.48 -28.39 -12.43
CA HIS A 198 13.32 -28.83 -13.19
C HIS A 198 13.48 -28.46 -14.69
N LYS A 199 13.05 -29.34 -15.60
CA LYS A 199 13.21 -29.15 -17.07
C LYS A 199 12.64 -27.83 -17.58
N VAL A 200 11.58 -27.34 -16.94
CA VAL A 200 10.95 -26.07 -17.29
C VAL A 200 11.95 -24.90 -17.27
N PHE A 201 12.88 -24.91 -16.32
CA PHE A 201 13.87 -23.84 -16.18
C PHE A 201 14.91 -23.87 -17.31
N GLU A 202 15.30 -25.05 -17.80
CA GLU A 202 16.20 -25.14 -18.97
C GLU A 202 15.64 -24.34 -20.14
N LYS A 203 14.37 -24.56 -20.44
CA LYS A 203 13.70 -23.90 -21.55
C LYS A 203 13.47 -22.41 -21.31
N ILE A 204 13.10 -22.03 -20.08
CA ILE A 204 12.96 -20.61 -19.70
C ILE A 204 14.29 -19.88 -19.91
N PHE A 205 15.40 -20.43 -19.44
CA PHE A 205 16.73 -19.81 -19.56
C PHE A 205 17.19 -19.77 -21.01
N GLU A 206 16.97 -20.82 -21.80
CA GLU A 206 17.28 -20.86 -23.22
C GLU A 206 16.55 -19.77 -24.01
N VAL A 207 15.24 -19.65 -23.81
CA VAL A 207 14.38 -18.71 -24.54
C VAL A 207 14.64 -17.25 -24.13
N THR A 208 14.97 -17.01 -22.87
CA THR A 208 15.21 -15.66 -22.35
C THR A 208 16.63 -15.16 -22.57
N GLU A 209 17.56 -16.01 -22.98
CA GLU A 209 18.94 -15.59 -23.28
C GLU A 209 18.98 -14.67 -24.50
N LEU A 210 19.37 -13.42 -24.28
CA LEU A 210 19.33 -12.36 -25.30
C LEU A 210 20.17 -12.68 -26.54
N LEU A 211 21.25 -13.42 -26.35
CA LEU A 211 22.12 -13.84 -27.49
C LEU A 211 21.47 -14.88 -28.40
N ASN A 212 20.49 -15.64 -27.89
CA ASN A 212 19.76 -16.65 -28.67
C ASN A 212 18.58 -16.03 -29.46
N MET A 213 18.28 -14.76 -29.26
CA MET A 213 17.20 -14.05 -29.96
C MET A 213 17.69 -13.48 -31.31
N ASP A 214 16.78 -13.43 -32.28
CA ASP A 214 17.03 -12.66 -33.50
C ASP A 214 17.22 -11.15 -33.18
N ASP A 215 17.93 -10.46 -34.07
CA ASP A 215 18.32 -9.06 -33.82
C ASP A 215 17.13 -8.12 -33.63
N VAL A 216 16.01 -8.34 -34.32
CA VAL A 216 14.80 -7.50 -34.22
C VAL A 216 14.14 -7.68 -32.85
N THR A 217 13.94 -8.93 -32.47
CA THR A 217 13.37 -9.27 -31.15
C THR A 217 14.25 -8.77 -30.01
N ARG A 218 15.55 -9.02 -30.09
CA ARG A 218 16.52 -8.55 -29.10
C ARG A 218 16.53 -7.04 -28.96
N PHE A 219 16.54 -6.30 -30.08
CA PHE A 219 16.55 -4.85 -30.09
C PHE A 219 15.25 -4.28 -29.44
N LYS A 220 14.10 -4.86 -29.75
CA LYS A 220 12.81 -4.49 -29.16
C LYS A 220 12.80 -4.68 -27.65
N ILE A 221 13.23 -5.85 -27.18
CA ILE A 221 13.26 -6.18 -25.75
C ILE A 221 14.22 -5.25 -24.98
N LEU A 222 15.42 -5.00 -25.53
CA LEU A 222 16.36 -4.06 -24.92
C LEU A 222 15.81 -2.62 -24.87
N GLY A 223 15.06 -2.21 -25.88
CA GLY A 223 14.34 -0.94 -25.91
C GLY A 223 13.28 -0.85 -24.81
N ASN A 224 12.48 -1.89 -24.64
CA ASN A 224 11.48 -1.99 -23.57
C ASN A 224 12.12 -1.92 -22.19
N MET A 225 13.20 -2.66 -21.95
CA MET A 225 13.94 -2.65 -20.68
C MET A 225 14.52 -1.27 -20.35
N THR A 226 15.01 -0.52 -21.36
CA THR A 226 15.51 0.84 -21.18
C THR A 226 14.38 1.80 -20.80
N THR A 227 13.28 1.77 -21.53
CA THR A 227 12.08 2.58 -21.26
C THR A 227 11.53 2.34 -19.85
N GLU A 228 11.44 1.06 -19.43
CA GLU A 228 10.98 0.70 -18.10
C GLU A 228 11.90 1.22 -17.00
N ARG A 229 13.21 1.18 -17.22
CA ARG A 229 14.20 1.75 -16.30
C ARG A 229 14.04 3.26 -16.17
N ASP A 230 13.85 3.95 -17.29
CA ASP A 230 13.69 5.41 -17.30
C ASP A 230 12.40 5.83 -16.61
N LEU A 231 11.31 5.13 -16.84
CA LEU A 231 10.05 5.35 -16.12
C LEU A 231 10.18 5.10 -14.61
N ARG A 232 10.89 4.05 -14.19
CA ARG A 232 11.16 3.82 -12.76
C ARG A 232 11.97 4.93 -12.13
N ASN A 233 12.99 5.46 -12.83
CA ASN A 233 13.80 6.56 -12.36
C ASN A 233 12.98 7.86 -12.24
N GLN A 234 12.14 8.18 -13.23
CA GLN A 234 11.23 9.33 -13.18
C GLN A 234 10.24 9.22 -12.02
N MET A 235 9.65 8.03 -11.81
CA MET A 235 8.70 7.78 -10.73
C MET A 235 9.37 7.92 -9.35
N ARG A 236 10.58 7.38 -9.18
CA ARG A 236 11.36 7.54 -7.96
C ARG A 236 11.65 9.01 -7.67
N TYR A 237 12.12 9.77 -8.66
CA TYR A 237 12.35 11.20 -8.51
C TYR A 237 11.09 11.96 -8.12
N ALA A 238 9.95 11.65 -8.75
CA ALA A 238 8.68 12.28 -8.42
C ALA A 238 8.24 11.98 -6.97
N ILE A 239 8.41 10.73 -6.51
CA ILE A 239 8.10 10.33 -5.12
C ILE A 239 9.02 11.03 -4.13
N GLU A 240 10.32 11.07 -4.38
CA GLU A 240 11.30 11.75 -3.53
C GLU A 240 10.97 13.24 -3.40
N THR A 241 10.66 13.89 -4.52
CA THR A 241 10.29 15.32 -4.54
C THR A 241 8.99 15.57 -3.78
N ALA A 242 7.93 14.80 -4.04
CA ALA A 242 6.66 14.94 -3.34
C ALA A 242 6.79 14.69 -1.82
N THR A 243 7.61 13.71 -1.43
CA THR A 243 7.88 13.42 -0.02
C THR A 243 8.63 14.58 0.65
N ALA A 244 9.65 15.14 0.00
CA ALA A 244 10.41 16.28 0.52
C ALA A 244 9.51 17.52 0.68
N GLU A 245 8.68 17.83 -0.32
CA GLU A 245 7.71 18.92 -0.25
C GLU A 245 6.65 18.71 0.84
N GLY A 246 6.13 17.50 0.95
CA GLY A 246 5.15 17.15 1.99
C GLY A 246 5.73 17.30 3.40
N LEU A 247 6.97 16.84 3.61
CA LEU A 247 7.68 17.00 4.88
C LEU A 247 7.93 18.47 5.21
N ALA A 248 8.42 19.27 4.24
CA ALA A 248 8.66 20.70 4.42
C ALA A 248 7.38 21.45 4.80
N LYS A 249 6.27 21.18 4.11
CA LYS A 249 4.95 21.75 4.45
C LYS A 249 4.46 21.33 5.83
N GLY A 250 4.59 20.06 6.17
CA GLY A 250 4.19 19.54 7.49
C GLY A 250 4.99 20.17 8.64
N VAL A 251 6.30 20.32 8.47
CA VAL A 251 7.17 20.99 9.46
C VAL A 251 6.80 22.47 9.61
N ALA A 252 6.58 23.19 8.50
CA ALA A 252 6.19 24.58 8.54
C ALA A 252 4.84 24.80 9.24
N GLN A 253 3.84 24.00 8.92
CA GLN A 253 2.52 24.06 9.57
C GLN A 253 2.57 23.68 11.04
N GLY A 254 3.32 22.65 11.40
CA GLY A 254 3.49 22.24 12.80
C GLY A 254 4.21 23.31 13.63
N LEU A 255 5.21 23.98 13.08
CA LEU A 255 5.91 25.07 13.73
C LEU A 255 4.97 26.29 13.96
N GLU A 256 4.21 26.67 12.94
CA GLU A 256 3.26 27.78 13.02
C GLU A 256 2.17 27.51 14.08
N GLN A 257 1.58 26.31 14.06
CA GLN A 257 0.59 25.92 15.06
C GLN A 257 1.17 25.88 16.48
N GLY A 258 2.35 25.27 16.65
CA GLY A 258 3.01 25.21 17.95
C GLY A 258 3.38 26.59 18.51
N LEU A 259 3.81 27.54 17.65
CA LEU A 259 4.07 28.91 18.06
C LEU A 259 2.77 29.66 18.45
N ALA A 260 1.70 29.46 17.69
CA ALA A 260 0.40 30.09 18.01
C ALA A 260 -0.17 29.56 19.31
N GLU A 261 -0.19 28.25 19.52
CA GLU A 261 -0.64 27.62 20.76
C GLU A 261 0.22 28.03 21.97
N GLY A 262 1.55 28.03 21.78
CA GLY A 262 2.48 28.43 22.84
C GLY A 262 2.28 29.89 23.28
N ARG A 263 2.05 30.81 22.34
CA ARG A 263 1.73 32.21 22.63
C ARG A 263 0.41 32.35 23.38
N ALA A 264 -0.65 31.72 22.85
CA ALA A 264 -1.98 31.80 23.50
C ALA A 264 -1.97 31.24 24.93
N LYS A 265 -1.27 30.13 25.16
CA LYS A 265 -1.12 29.53 26.48
C LYS A 265 -0.30 30.43 27.43
N GLY A 266 0.83 30.97 26.94
CA GLY A 266 1.67 31.85 27.72
C GLY A 266 0.96 33.17 28.10
N GLU A 267 0.19 33.75 27.20
CA GLU A 267 -0.62 34.93 27.47
C GLU A 267 -1.74 34.62 28.50
N ALA A 268 -2.45 33.50 28.38
CA ALA A 268 -3.48 33.10 29.30
C ALA A 268 -2.92 32.83 30.72
N GLU A 269 -1.82 32.14 30.84
CA GLU A 269 -1.15 31.87 32.13
C GLU A 269 -0.59 33.16 32.75
N GLY A 270 0.01 34.04 31.96
CA GLY A 270 0.50 35.33 32.39
C GLY A 270 -0.62 36.23 32.93
N TRP A 271 -1.74 36.30 32.24
CA TRP A 271 -2.93 37.04 32.65
C TRP A 271 -3.52 36.50 33.98
N ALA A 272 -3.70 35.18 34.08
CA ALA A 272 -4.23 34.54 35.25
C ALA A 272 -3.34 34.77 36.49
N LYS A 273 -2.01 34.70 36.30
CA LYS A 273 -1.05 34.95 37.38
C LYS A 273 -1.04 36.41 37.81
N GLY A 274 -1.01 37.36 36.87
CA GLY A 274 -1.06 38.79 37.17
C GLY A 274 -2.33 39.21 37.86
N GLU A 275 -3.49 38.67 37.47
CA GLU A 275 -4.78 38.92 38.14
C GLU A 275 -4.80 38.35 39.57
N ALA A 276 -4.26 37.14 39.76
CA ALA A 276 -4.22 36.53 41.11
C ALA A 276 -3.29 37.31 42.04
N GLU A 277 -2.11 37.72 41.58
CA GLU A 277 -1.17 38.54 42.36
C GLU A 277 -1.75 39.90 42.68
N GLY A 278 -2.30 40.64 41.70
CA GLY A 278 -2.92 41.93 41.91
C GLY A 278 -4.11 41.90 42.89
N ARG A 279 -4.94 40.85 42.83
CA ARG A 279 -6.04 40.65 43.80
C ARG A 279 -5.53 40.33 45.21
N ALA A 280 -4.41 39.60 45.31
CA ALA A 280 -3.83 39.28 46.62
C ALA A 280 -3.21 40.54 47.27
N GLU A 281 -2.46 41.29 46.49
CA GLU A 281 -1.86 42.57 46.94
C GLU A 281 -2.95 43.58 47.35
N GLY A 282 -3.94 43.84 46.52
CA GLY A 282 -5.03 44.75 46.81
C GLY A 282 -5.87 44.34 48.06
N ARG A 283 -6.03 43.04 48.29
CA ARG A 283 -6.67 42.58 49.54
C ARG A 283 -5.79 42.75 50.75
N ALA A 284 -4.48 42.60 50.65
CA ALA A 284 -3.55 42.80 51.74
C ALA A 284 -3.49 44.27 52.13
N GLU A 285 -3.35 45.15 51.14
CA GLU A 285 -3.33 46.60 51.33
C GLU A 285 -4.65 47.10 51.93
N GLY A 286 -5.81 46.71 51.35
CA GLY A 286 -7.13 47.10 51.87
C GLY A 286 -7.40 46.61 53.31
N ARG A 287 -6.85 45.44 53.68
CA ARG A 287 -6.92 44.95 55.03
C ARG A 287 -6.06 45.77 55.99
N ALA A 288 -4.85 46.07 55.62
CA ALA A 288 -3.92 46.89 56.39
C ALA A 288 -4.47 48.31 56.60
N GLU A 289 -5.01 48.93 55.55
CA GLU A 289 -5.67 50.26 55.66
C GLU A 289 -6.93 50.23 56.58
N GLY A 290 -7.74 49.16 56.38
CA GLY A 290 -8.94 48.96 57.24
C GLY A 290 -8.60 48.75 58.71
N GLU A 291 -7.56 47.99 59.02
CA GLU A 291 -7.07 47.81 60.42
C GLU A 291 -6.52 49.13 60.99
N ARG A 292 -5.78 49.88 60.17
CA ARG A 292 -5.20 51.19 60.52
C ARG A 292 -6.36 52.23 60.86
N ALA A 293 -7.35 52.32 59.97
CA ALA A 293 -8.50 53.17 60.15
C ALA A 293 -9.29 52.82 61.39
N LYS A 294 -9.52 51.52 61.70
CA LYS A 294 -10.12 51.11 62.92
C LYS A 294 -9.29 51.44 64.16
N ALA A 295 -7.98 51.23 64.08
CA ALA A 295 -7.06 51.57 65.15
C ALA A 295 -7.15 53.08 65.49
N CYS A 296 -7.14 53.96 64.47
CA CYS A 296 -7.31 55.39 64.66
C CYS A 296 -8.68 55.75 65.23
N GLU A 297 -9.77 55.11 64.83
CA GLU A 297 -11.12 55.35 65.40
C GLU A 297 -11.19 54.93 66.89
N ILE A 298 -10.58 53.81 67.25
CA ILE A 298 -10.53 53.39 68.66
C ILE A 298 -9.63 54.33 69.45
N ALA A 299 -8.50 54.74 68.93
CA ALA A 299 -7.63 55.71 69.55
C ALA A 299 -8.33 57.03 69.85
N ALA A 300 -9.11 57.58 68.93
CA ALA A 300 -9.91 58.78 69.17
C ALA A 300 -10.94 58.61 70.23
N LYS A 301 -11.61 57.44 70.36
CA LYS A 301 -12.57 57.18 71.42
C LYS A 301 -11.91 57.08 72.80
N LEU A 302 -10.75 56.46 72.92
CA LEU A 302 -10.00 56.34 74.19
C LEU A 302 -9.44 57.67 74.62
N MET A 303 -8.96 58.49 73.72
CA MET A 303 -8.54 59.88 73.98
C MET A 303 -9.72 60.69 74.51
N ALA A 304 -10.91 60.63 73.95
CA ALA A 304 -12.11 61.27 74.38
C ALA A 304 -12.57 60.80 75.76
N ALA A 305 -12.20 59.60 76.18
CA ALA A 305 -12.45 59.05 77.55
C ALA A 305 -11.40 59.50 78.57
N GLY A 306 -10.39 60.29 78.16
CA GLY A 306 -9.44 60.92 79.07
C GLY A 306 -8.15 60.18 79.30
N MET A 307 -7.81 59.16 78.42
CA MET A 307 -6.53 58.48 78.48
C MET A 307 -5.40 59.29 77.82
N SER A 308 -4.16 59.12 78.28
CA SER A 308 -3.02 59.76 77.68
C SER A 308 -2.67 59.16 76.31
N LYS A 309 -1.99 59.95 75.44
CA LYS A 309 -1.52 59.46 74.09
C LYS A 309 -0.65 58.22 74.20
N GLU A 310 0.22 58.16 75.15
CA GLU A 310 1.16 57.03 75.40
C GLU A 310 0.37 55.74 75.73
N GLU A 311 -0.62 55.82 76.67
CA GLU A 311 -1.47 54.66 77.00
C GLU A 311 -2.30 54.18 75.79
N VAL A 312 -2.83 55.14 75.01
CA VAL A 312 -3.61 54.81 73.78
C VAL A 312 -2.78 54.17 72.72
N ALA A 313 -1.54 54.64 72.46
CA ALA A 313 -0.62 54.06 71.50
C ALA A 313 -0.28 52.62 71.86
N GLU A 314 -0.05 52.31 73.16
CA GLU A 314 0.25 50.96 73.61
C GLU A 314 -0.93 50.01 73.47
N ILE A 315 -2.13 50.47 73.75
CA ILE A 315 -3.37 49.65 73.70
C ILE A 315 -3.76 49.36 72.21
N VAL A 316 -3.67 50.33 71.36
CA VAL A 316 -4.13 50.26 69.93
C VAL A 316 -3.06 49.78 69.01
N GLY A 317 -1.79 49.83 69.40
CA GLY A 317 -0.62 49.35 68.61
C GLY A 317 -0.32 50.23 67.46
N ILE A 318 -0.58 51.53 67.49
CA ILE A 318 -0.21 52.57 66.53
C ILE A 318 0.74 53.60 67.09
N GLY A 319 1.54 54.23 66.27
CA GLY A 319 2.46 55.26 66.75
C GLY A 319 1.72 56.50 67.36
N GLU A 320 2.31 57.12 68.39
CA GLU A 320 1.74 58.33 69.03
C GLU A 320 1.52 59.46 67.97
N GLU A 321 2.30 59.52 66.95
CA GLU A 321 2.19 60.48 65.87
C GLU A 321 0.96 60.27 64.96
N GLU A 322 0.36 59.05 64.99
CA GLU A 322 -0.84 58.70 64.22
C GLU A 322 -2.16 58.98 65.07
N ILE A 323 -2.02 59.32 66.34
CA ILE A 323 -3.15 59.64 67.21
C ILE A 323 -3.40 61.18 67.16
N GLN A 324 -4.52 61.53 66.56
CA GLN A 324 -4.99 62.96 66.53
C GLN A 324 -5.85 63.30 67.65
#